data_a91cefbe5625b755b3ee8b31bb4d808b
#
_entry.id   a91cefbe5625b755b3ee8b31bb4d808b
#
_cell.length_a   1.000
_cell.length_b   1.000
_cell.length_c   1.000
_cell.angle_alpha   90.00
_cell.angle_beta   90.00
_cell.angle_gamma   90.00
#
_symmetry.space_group_name_H-M   'P 1'
#
loop_
_entity.id
_entity.type
_entity.pdbx_description
1 polymer ?
#
loop_
_entity_poly.entity_id
_entity_poly.type
_entity_poly.pdbx_seq_one_letter_code
_entity_poly.pdbx_strand_id
1 'polypeptide(L)'
;MSIVADRPQGCTNFKLHQLGRVVARHYDDYLGEAGLKGTQYSLLSHIIAFGPLRAGELARRMRLDNSTLTRTLATLERQGWIRRRAGEDARSRLIEATPAGRARREQAKQHWKHAQQALNERLGTAEINQLHALLDTLTAALEDSSDTESGRTEPTG
;
A
#
# COMPACT_ATOMS: atom_id res chain seq x y z
N MET A 1 38.40 23.80 6.96
CA MET A 1 36.95 23.63 7.31
C MET A 1 36.56 22.20 6.99
N SER A 2 36.56 21.34 7.98
CA SER A 2 36.11 19.94 7.78
C SER A 2 34.59 19.94 7.59
N ILE A 3 34.15 19.57 6.42
CA ILE A 3 32.76 19.17 6.18
C ILE A 3 32.59 17.85 6.93
N VAL A 4 32.16 17.91 8.18
CA VAL A 4 31.60 16.75 8.87
C VAL A 4 30.34 16.44 8.10
N ALA A 5 30.40 15.41 7.25
CA ALA A 5 29.21 14.87 6.62
C ALA A 5 28.24 14.53 7.74
N ASP A 6 27.14 15.27 7.81
CA ASP A 6 26.14 15.12 8.85
C ASP A 6 25.54 13.70 8.69
N ARG A 7 25.99 12.77 9.55
CA ARG A 7 25.52 11.40 9.51
C ARG A 7 24.05 11.38 9.88
N PRO A 8 23.18 10.71 9.09
CA PRO A 8 21.77 10.58 9.43
C PRO A 8 21.62 10.08 10.87
N GLN A 9 20.87 10.82 11.70
CA GLN A 9 20.66 10.46 13.08
C GLN A 9 19.52 9.43 13.19
N GLY A 10 19.85 8.24 13.64
CA GLY A 10 18.92 7.17 13.91
C GLY A 10 18.73 6.18 12.75
N CYS A 11 17.92 5.16 12.99
CA CYS A 11 17.61 4.11 12.05
C CYS A 11 16.49 4.56 11.09
N THR A 12 16.74 4.58 9.79
CA THR A 12 15.77 4.94 8.76
C THR A 12 14.53 4.04 8.80
N ASN A 13 14.73 2.73 8.95
CA ASN A 13 13.61 1.78 9.07
C ASN A 13 12.71 2.08 10.27
N PHE A 14 13.30 2.34 11.42
CA PHE A 14 12.54 2.70 12.62
C PHE A 14 11.71 3.98 12.41
N LYS A 15 12.31 5.02 11.83
CA LYS A 15 11.63 6.30 11.55
C LYS A 15 10.49 6.14 10.55
N LEU A 16 10.69 5.36 9.48
CA LEU A 16 9.65 5.09 8.48
C LEU A 16 8.48 4.31 9.10
N HIS A 17 8.75 3.28 9.89
CA HIS A 17 7.70 2.53 10.59
C HIS A 17 6.96 3.41 11.61
N GLN A 18 7.66 4.27 12.32
CA GLN A 18 7.05 5.19 13.28
C GLN A 18 6.13 6.19 12.58
N LEU A 19 6.61 6.82 11.50
CA LEU A 19 5.81 7.73 10.68
C LEU A 19 4.61 6.99 10.07
N GLY A 20 4.81 5.81 9.50
CA GLY A 20 3.75 5.00 8.92
C GLY A 20 2.62 4.71 9.90
N ARG A 21 2.93 4.38 11.16
CA ARG A 21 1.91 4.17 12.20
C ARG A 21 1.14 5.45 12.53
N VAL A 22 1.80 6.60 12.58
CA VAL A 22 1.14 7.89 12.85
C VAL A 22 0.23 8.28 11.70
N VAL A 23 0.71 8.17 10.47
CA VAL A 23 -0.08 8.46 9.25
C VAL A 23 -1.25 7.48 9.12
N ALA A 24 -1.04 6.19 9.37
CA ALA A 24 -2.11 5.20 9.33
C ALA A 24 -3.25 5.53 10.30
N ARG A 25 -2.93 5.91 11.53
CA ARG A 25 -3.95 6.35 12.52
C ARG A 25 -4.72 7.57 12.03
N HIS A 26 -4.03 8.55 11.44
CA HIS A 26 -4.67 9.73 10.88
C HIS A 26 -5.73 9.36 9.84
N TYR A 27 -5.41 8.46 8.89
CA TYR A 27 -6.39 8.01 7.91
C TYR A 27 -7.51 7.15 8.52
N ASP A 28 -7.17 6.29 9.48
CA ASP A 28 -8.15 5.43 10.16
C ASP A 28 -9.18 6.24 10.95
N ASP A 29 -8.80 7.38 11.53
CA ASP A 29 -9.70 8.28 12.24
C ASP A 29 -10.81 8.85 11.31
N TYR A 30 -10.46 9.20 10.06
CA TYR A 30 -11.43 9.66 9.07
C TYR A 30 -12.23 8.52 8.43
N LEU A 31 -11.57 7.45 8.04
CA LEU A 31 -12.19 6.31 7.34
C LEU A 31 -13.06 5.46 8.27
N GLY A 32 -12.82 5.51 9.57
CA GLY A 32 -13.60 4.82 10.58
C GLY A 32 -15.08 5.20 10.56
N GLU A 33 -15.40 6.44 10.19
CA GLU A 33 -16.79 6.90 10.02
C GLU A 33 -17.51 6.15 8.88
N ALA A 34 -16.79 5.70 7.87
CA ALA A 34 -17.30 4.87 6.79
C ALA A 34 -17.16 3.36 7.06
N GLY A 35 -16.71 2.96 8.26
CA GLY A 35 -16.54 1.57 8.66
C GLY A 35 -15.35 0.87 7.98
N LEU A 36 -14.33 1.61 7.57
CA LEU A 36 -13.12 1.11 6.91
C LEU A 36 -11.87 1.54 7.67
N LYS A 37 -10.83 0.73 7.57
CA LYS A 37 -9.45 1.13 7.86
C LYS A 37 -8.75 1.58 6.59
N GLY A 38 -7.70 2.39 6.72
CA GLY A 38 -6.89 2.86 5.59
C GLY A 38 -6.35 1.73 4.72
N THR A 39 -5.89 0.65 5.34
CA THR A 39 -5.42 -0.57 4.63
C THR A 39 -6.53 -1.24 3.82
N GLN A 40 -7.74 -1.30 4.35
CA GLN A 40 -8.91 -1.88 3.65
C GLN A 40 -9.35 -0.99 2.49
N TYR A 41 -9.41 0.32 2.68
CA TYR A 41 -9.72 1.29 1.63
C TYR A 41 -8.72 1.22 0.48
N SER A 42 -7.43 1.19 0.80
CA SER A 42 -6.35 1.09 -0.19
C SER A 42 -6.43 -0.21 -0.99
N LEU A 43 -6.58 -1.34 -0.31
CA LEU A 43 -6.68 -2.65 -0.95
C LEU A 43 -7.92 -2.75 -1.85
N LEU A 44 -9.08 -2.34 -1.35
CA LEU A 44 -10.33 -2.33 -2.11
C LEU A 44 -10.23 -1.42 -3.35
N SER A 45 -9.60 -0.25 -3.21
CA SER A 45 -9.36 0.68 -4.32
C SER A 45 -8.49 0.06 -5.42
N HIS A 46 -7.43 -0.67 -5.06
CA HIS A 46 -6.58 -1.39 -6.02
C HIS A 46 -7.32 -2.53 -6.72
N ILE A 47 -8.13 -3.29 -5.98
CA ILE A 47 -8.95 -4.35 -6.58
C ILE A 47 -9.98 -3.77 -7.57
N ILE A 48 -10.57 -2.62 -7.25
CA ILE A 48 -11.52 -1.94 -8.16
C ILE A 48 -10.82 -1.43 -9.42
N ALA A 49 -9.61 -0.89 -9.28
CA ALA A 49 -8.87 -0.29 -10.39
C ALA A 49 -8.27 -1.34 -11.34
N PHE A 50 -7.78 -2.46 -10.81
CA PHE A 50 -6.98 -3.44 -11.55
C PHE A 50 -7.60 -4.83 -11.64
N GLY A 51 -8.70 -5.07 -10.92
CA GLY A 51 -9.36 -6.37 -10.92
C GLY A 51 -10.15 -6.67 -12.21
N PRO A 52 -10.42 -7.94 -12.46
CA PRO A 52 -10.05 -9.10 -11.64
C PRO A 52 -8.56 -9.45 -11.74
N LEU A 53 -7.91 -9.79 -10.61
CA LEU A 53 -6.48 -10.08 -10.57
C LEU A 53 -6.16 -11.18 -9.53
N ARG A 54 -4.99 -11.80 -9.68
CA ARG A 54 -4.50 -12.82 -8.73
C ARG A 54 -3.94 -12.17 -7.45
N ALA A 55 -4.03 -12.90 -6.35
CA ALA A 55 -3.50 -12.44 -5.06
C ALA A 55 -2.00 -12.09 -5.13
N GLY A 56 -1.19 -12.89 -5.82
CA GLY A 56 0.24 -12.62 -5.99
C GLY A 56 0.53 -11.33 -6.79
N GLU A 57 -0.29 -11.01 -7.79
CA GLU A 57 -0.18 -9.76 -8.51
C GLU A 57 -0.54 -8.56 -7.62
N LEU A 58 -1.61 -8.69 -6.84
CA LEU A 58 -2.03 -7.67 -5.89
C LEU A 58 -0.98 -7.41 -4.82
N ALA A 59 -0.36 -8.48 -4.27
CA ALA A 59 0.74 -8.38 -3.31
C ALA A 59 1.92 -7.60 -3.87
N ARG A 60 2.33 -7.89 -5.10
CA ARG A 60 3.43 -7.18 -5.78
C ARG A 60 3.11 -5.71 -6.01
N ARG A 61 1.91 -5.40 -6.52
CA ARG A 61 1.48 -4.01 -6.77
C ARG A 61 1.48 -3.17 -5.50
N MET A 62 1.06 -3.76 -4.40
CA MET A 62 0.94 -3.07 -3.11
C MET A 62 2.16 -3.23 -2.20
N ARG A 63 3.18 -4.00 -2.64
CA ARG A 63 4.37 -4.33 -1.82
C ARG A 63 3.99 -4.87 -0.44
N LEU A 64 2.99 -5.75 -0.43
CA LEU A 64 2.52 -6.42 0.79
C LEU A 64 3.08 -7.84 0.86
N ASP A 65 3.38 -8.29 2.07
CA ASP A 65 3.62 -9.70 2.33
C ASP A 65 2.32 -10.51 2.21
N ASN A 66 2.48 -11.81 1.89
CA ASN A 66 1.32 -12.69 1.64
C ASN A 66 0.42 -12.86 2.86
N SER A 67 0.97 -12.83 4.08
CA SER A 67 0.17 -13.01 5.30
C SER A 67 -0.67 -11.78 5.60
N THR A 68 -0.13 -10.58 5.44
CA THR A 68 -0.88 -9.32 5.57
C THR A 68 -1.98 -9.22 4.53
N LEU A 69 -1.66 -9.54 3.26
CA LEU A 69 -2.65 -9.55 2.18
C LEU A 69 -3.78 -10.55 2.45
N THR A 70 -3.44 -11.79 2.79
CA THR A 70 -4.42 -12.85 3.06
C THR A 70 -5.40 -12.46 4.17
N ARG A 71 -4.89 -11.88 5.25
CA ARG A 71 -5.71 -11.43 6.38
C ARG A 71 -6.66 -10.31 5.98
N THR A 72 -6.19 -9.32 5.23
CA THR A 72 -7.02 -8.20 4.78
C THR A 72 -8.05 -8.66 3.76
N LEU A 73 -7.68 -9.51 2.80
CA LEU A 73 -8.61 -10.11 1.84
C LEU A 73 -9.72 -10.90 2.53
N ALA A 74 -9.38 -11.72 3.52
CA ALA A 74 -10.39 -12.48 4.29
C ALA A 74 -11.41 -11.56 4.97
N THR A 75 -10.97 -10.42 5.46
CA THR A 75 -11.87 -9.42 6.05
C THR A 75 -12.79 -8.79 5.00
N LEU A 76 -12.28 -8.37 3.85
CA LEU A 76 -13.08 -7.79 2.77
C LEU A 76 -14.06 -8.80 2.17
N GLU A 77 -13.67 -10.06 2.07
CA GLU A 77 -14.52 -11.15 1.58
C GLU A 77 -15.66 -11.45 2.55
N ARG A 78 -15.38 -11.51 3.85
CA ARG A 78 -16.38 -11.68 4.91
C ARG A 78 -17.39 -10.54 4.96
N GLN A 79 -16.97 -9.33 4.64
CA GLN A 79 -17.85 -8.17 4.51
C GLN A 79 -18.67 -8.17 3.19
N GLY A 80 -18.38 -9.09 2.27
CA GLY A 80 -19.05 -9.15 0.97
C GLY A 80 -18.61 -8.05 -0.01
N TRP A 81 -17.46 -7.40 0.22
CA TRP A 81 -16.97 -6.32 -0.64
C TRP A 81 -16.10 -6.82 -1.78
N ILE A 82 -15.55 -8.00 -1.65
CA ILE A 82 -14.84 -8.72 -2.71
C ILE A 82 -15.36 -10.15 -2.80
N ARG A 83 -15.09 -10.77 -3.93
CA ARG A 83 -15.32 -12.21 -4.14
C ARG A 83 -14.18 -12.82 -4.92
N ARG A 84 -14.04 -14.14 -4.77
CA ARG A 84 -13.13 -14.95 -5.58
C ARG A 84 -13.93 -15.65 -6.66
N ARG A 85 -13.43 -15.64 -7.90
CA ARG A 85 -13.98 -16.41 -8.99
C ARG A 85 -12.91 -17.29 -9.64
N ALA A 86 -13.32 -18.31 -10.36
CA ALA A 86 -12.41 -19.12 -11.16
C ALA A 86 -11.79 -18.24 -12.26
N GLY A 87 -10.49 -18.39 -12.47
CA GLY A 87 -9.80 -17.82 -13.64
C GLY A 87 -9.97 -18.73 -14.86
N GLU A 88 -9.19 -18.46 -15.90
CA GLU A 88 -9.17 -19.29 -17.12
C GLU A 88 -8.70 -20.72 -16.83
N ASP A 89 -7.78 -20.87 -15.86
CA ASP A 89 -7.37 -22.18 -15.33
C ASP A 89 -8.20 -22.52 -14.10
N ALA A 90 -8.62 -23.79 -13.99
CA ALA A 90 -9.37 -24.29 -12.83
C ALA A 90 -8.66 -24.10 -11.48
N ARG A 91 -7.35 -23.90 -11.49
CA ARG A 91 -6.50 -23.67 -10.32
C ARG A 91 -6.30 -22.20 -9.99
N SER A 92 -6.57 -21.28 -10.93
CA SER A 92 -6.39 -19.84 -10.70
C SER A 92 -7.64 -19.25 -10.05
N ARG A 93 -7.42 -18.50 -8.98
CA ARG A 93 -8.45 -17.72 -8.30
C ARG A 93 -8.23 -16.26 -8.57
N LEU A 94 -9.22 -15.60 -9.16
CA LEU A 94 -9.23 -14.17 -9.39
C LEU A 94 -10.05 -13.47 -8.32
N ILE A 95 -9.55 -12.33 -7.89
CA ILE A 95 -10.18 -11.47 -6.90
C ILE A 95 -10.81 -10.28 -7.63
N GLU A 96 -12.06 -10.01 -7.35
CA GLU A 96 -12.77 -8.85 -7.90
C GLU A 96 -13.67 -8.19 -6.87
N ALA A 97 -13.91 -6.89 -7.04
CA ALA A 97 -14.82 -6.14 -6.19
C ALA A 97 -16.27 -6.45 -6.56
N THR A 98 -17.10 -6.62 -5.53
CA THR A 98 -18.55 -6.74 -5.68
C THR A 98 -19.18 -5.35 -5.87
N PRO A 99 -20.45 -5.27 -6.34
CA PRO A 99 -21.19 -4.00 -6.35
C PRO A 99 -21.24 -3.35 -4.96
N ALA A 100 -21.41 -4.13 -3.89
CA ALA A 100 -21.38 -3.65 -2.50
C ALA A 100 -20.00 -3.06 -2.12
N GLY A 101 -18.91 -3.71 -2.55
CA GLY A 101 -17.55 -3.20 -2.34
C GLY A 101 -17.30 -1.88 -3.07
N ARG A 102 -17.75 -1.77 -4.31
CA ARG A 102 -17.65 -0.52 -5.09
C ARG A 102 -18.43 0.62 -4.42
N ALA A 103 -19.64 0.35 -3.96
CA ALA A 103 -20.47 1.33 -3.25
C ALA A 103 -19.80 1.75 -1.92
N ARG A 104 -19.26 0.80 -1.16
CA ARG A 104 -18.55 1.08 0.10
C ARG A 104 -17.33 1.97 -0.13
N ARG A 105 -16.52 1.64 -1.14
CA ARG A 105 -15.34 2.45 -1.49
C ARG A 105 -15.74 3.87 -1.91
N GLU A 106 -16.80 4.05 -2.68
CA GLU A 106 -17.26 5.38 -3.10
C GLU A 106 -17.76 6.21 -1.91
N GLN A 107 -18.49 5.60 -0.96
CA GLN A 107 -18.87 6.26 0.29
C GLN A 107 -17.65 6.70 1.11
N ALA A 108 -16.63 5.84 1.21
CA ALA A 108 -15.42 6.14 1.96
C ALA A 108 -14.50 7.18 1.28
N LYS A 109 -14.66 7.41 -0.02
CA LYS A 109 -13.81 8.31 -0.80
C LYS A 109 -13.79 9.75 -0.29
N GLN A 110 -14.91 10.26 0.21
CA GLN A 110 -14.96 11.60 0.77
C GLN A 110 -14.17 11.69 2.09
N HIS A 111 -14.29 10.68 2.95
CA HIS A 111 -13.52 10.59 4.18
C HIS A 111 -12.01 10.51 3.89
N TRP A 112 -11.62 9.72 2.88
CA TRP A 112 -10.23 9.68 2.42
C TRP A 112 -9.74 11.03 1.92
N LYS A 113 -10.55 11.76 1.12
CA LYS A 113 -10.19 13.10 0.63
C LYS A 113 -10.01 14.09 1.79
N HIS A 114 -10.90 14.06 2.79
CA HIS A 114 -10.77 14.91 3.97
C HIS A 114 -9.50 14.58 4.77
N ALA A 115 -9.18 13.30 4.95
CA ALA A 115 -7.93 12.89 5.59
C ALA A 115 -6.70 13.43 4.85
N GLN A 116 -6.68 13.30 3.52
CA GLN A 116 -5.59 13.79 2.67
C GLN A 116 -5.47 15.32 2.75
N GLN A 117 -6.58 16.03 2.67
CA GLN A 117 -6.59 17.48 2.76
C GLN A 117 -6.09 17.95 4.13
N ALA A 118 -6.58 17.37 5.22
CA ALA A 118 -6.14 17.71 6.57
C ALA A 118 -4.65 17.44 6.79
N LEU A 119 -4.12 16.37 6.19
CA LEU A 119 -2.69 16.07 6.22
C LEU A 119 -1.89 17.13 5.47
N ASN A 120 -2.33 17.51 4.26
CA ASN A 120 -1.68 18.55 3.43
C ASN A 120 -1.69 19.92 4.12
N GLU A 121 -2.80 20.28 4.75
CA GLU A 121 -2.91 21.54 5.49
C GLU A 121 -1.99 21.58 6.73
N ARG A 122 -1.86 20.43 7.41
CA ARG A 122 -1.05 20.32 8.62
C ARG A 122 0.44 20.30 8.37
N LEU A 123 0.88 19.69 7.27
CA LEU A 123 2.30 19.51 6.94
C LEU A 123 2.80 20.51 5.90
N GLY A 124 1.92 21.07 5.09
CA GLY A 124 2.27 21.90 3.94
C GLY A 124 2.40 21.07 2.65
N THR A 125 1.90 21.63 1.55
CA THR A 125 1.91 20.94 0.25
C THR A 125 3.33 20.73 -0.27
N ALA A 126 4.24 21.69 -0.05
CA ALA A 126 5.63 21.57 -0.49
C ALA A 126 6.35 20.43 0.23
N GLU A 127 6.17 20.31 1.54
CA GLU A 127 6.75 19.25 2.38
C GLU A 127 6.21 17.88 2.02
N ILE A 128 4.92 17.77 1.75
CA ILE A 128 4.29 16.50 1.26
C ILE A 128 4.88 16.10 -0.09
N ASN A 129 5.04 17.04 -1.03
CA ASN A 129 5.63 16.76 -2.34
C ASN A 129 7.09 16.30 -2.21
N GLN A 130 7.87 16.92 -1.33
CA GLN A 130 9.24 16.50 -1.05
C GLN A 130 9.29 15.10 -0.43
N LEU A 131 8.41 14.81 0.50
CA LEU A 131 8.29 13.47 1.11
C LEU A 131 7.95 12.42 0.05
N HIS A 132 6.96 12.66 -0.81
CA HIS A 132 6.61 11.74 -1.89
C HIS A 132 7.79 11.50 -2.82
N ALA A 133 8.48 12.54 -3.26
CA ALA A 133 9.65 12.41 -4.14
C ALA A 133 10.78 11.58 -3.50
N LEU A 134 11.05 11.77 -2.20
CA LEU A 134 12.02 10.98 -1.46
C LEU A 134 11.61 9.52 -1.32
N LEU A 135 10.35 9.26 -1.00
CA LEU A 135 9.81 7.90 -0.88
C LEU A 135 9.90 7.14 -2.22
N ASP A 136 9.53 7.80 -3.33
CA ASP A 136 9.60 7.21 -4.67
C ASP A 136 11.04 6.92 -5.07
N THR A 137 11.97 7.86 -4.81
CA THR A 137 13.40 7.68 -5.08
C THR A 137 14.01 6.53 -4.30
N LEU A 138 13.71 6.44 -3.00
CA LEU A 138 14.20 5.34 -2.14
C LEU A 138 13.63 3.99 -2.57
N THR A 139 12.36 3.96 -2.92
CA THR A 139 11.70 2.73 -3.38
C THR A 139 12.35 2.22 -4.66
N ALA A 140 12.53 3.09 -5.66
CA ALA A 140 13.17 2.72 -6.92
C ALA A 140 14.61 2.22 -6.70
N ALA A 141 15.41 2.94 -5.92
CA ALA A 141 16.81 2.57 -5.66
C ALA A 141 16.95 1.20 -4.96
N LEU A 142 16.03 0.83 -4.08
CA LEU A 142 16.08 -0.45 -3.39
C LEU A 142 15.55 -1.60 -4.24
N GLU A 143 14.60 -1.35 -5.15
CA GLU A 143 14.08 -2.36 -6.08
C GLU A 143 15.11 -2.70 -7.18
N ASP A 144 15.77 -1.70 -7.77
CA ASP A 144 16.82 -1.92 -8.78
C ASP A 144 17.99 -2.78 -8.24
N SER A 145 18.27 -2.68 -6.94
CA SER A 145 19.31 -3.48 -6.29
C SER A 145 18.93 -4.97 -6.15
N SER A 146 17.65 -5.29 -6.02
CA SER A 146 17.17 -6.68 -5.88
C SER A 146 17.17 -7.44 -7.21
N ASP A 147 16.98 -6.77 -8.33
CA ASP A 147 17.02 -7.39 -9.67
C ASP A 147 18.46 -7.71 -10.09
N THR A 148 19.45 -6.99 -9.58
CA THR A 148 20.87 -7.22 -9.90
C THR A 148 21.46 -8.44 -9.16
N GLU A 149 20.93 -8.79 -7.97
CA GLU A 149 21.37 -9.97 -7.22
C GLU A 149 20.78 -11.29 -7.72
N SER A 150 19.58 -11.26 -8.30
CA SER A 150 18.94 -12.47 -8.90
C SER A 150 19.62 -12.94 -10.18
N GLY A 151 20.50 -12.14 -10.79
CA GLY A 151 21.24 -12.47 -12.01
C GLY A 151 22.62 -13.10 -11.77
N ARG A 152 23.06 -13.32 -10.54
CA ARG A 152 24.34 -13.93 -10.19
C ARG A 152 24.17 -15.34 -9.62
N THR A 153 23.83 -16.28 -10.47
CA THR A 153 24.10 -17.71 -10.35
C THR A 153 24.55 -18.14 -11.74
N GLU A 154 25.70 -18.69 -12.01
CA GLU A 154 26.65 -19.61 -11.36
C GLU A 154 28.04 -19.49 -12.01
N PRO A 155 29.12 -19.85 -11.39
CA PRO A 155 30.25 -20.43 -12.08
C PRO A 155 30.17 -21.95 -11.96
N THR A 156 30.02 -22.59 -13.12
CA THR A 156 30.33 -23.98 -13.36
C THR A 156 31.76 -24.30 -12.89
N GLY A 157 31.91 -25.31 -12.08
CA GLY A 157 33.14 -25.98 -11.74
C GLY A 157 32.84 -27.44 -11.40
#